data_4e64b92fc7e73b768aa044059355f5fb
#
_entry.id   4e64b92fc7e73b768aa044059355f5fb
#
_cell.length_a   1.000
_cell.length_b   1.000
_cell.length_c   1.000
_cell.angle_alpha   90.00
_cell.angle_beta   90.00
_cell.angle_gamma   90.00
#
_symmetry.space_group_name_H-M   'P 1'
#
loop_
_entity.id
_entity.type
_entity.pdbx_description
1 polymer ?
#
loop_
_entity_poly.entity_id
_entity_poly.type
_entity_poly.pdbx_seq_one_letter_code
_entity_poly.pdbx_strand_id
1 'polypeptide(L)'
;LKDVNPHGKEVLATMAQPKIRIIGDVINNAYGRARKAWSERSFEKYQAIVKSQDENGVEAIDVNIDGTQTLQVRAHEMVEFLPELVPALQEVTTTALCFDNPGLEFHKAAFGAYDRSKGGKPILNSLAASREQLEEMMELAAQYDSRVIVMASEQFVDGQSTQCFKADEVYRAAKYFVELLNTKYGRVNDDIIVDPGLAPVGADTYGLVNMGLDAMRLIRQDPDLAGVHFSVGLTNFAWGTPKGVRHQLERAYLTLGAEAGLDMALANPAKDPQPLDRSDPMVAKLEEALEAGRPRGEESQEEAGFRQAEKVLACF
;
A
#
# COMPACT_ATOMS: atom_id res chain seq x y z
N LEU A 1 -20.28 8.78 -30.36
CA LEU A 1 -21.32 7.90 -30.93
C LEU A 1 -21.64 6.87 -29.83
N LYS A 2 -22.88 6.89 -29.33
CA LYS A 2 -23.37 5.92 -28.34
C LYS A 2 -23.78 4.65 -29.11
N ASP A 3 -23.16 3.53 -28.83
CA ASP A 3 -23.59 2.24 -29.39
C ASP A 3 -24.87 1.81 -28.69
N VAL A 4 -25.95 1.67 -29.45
CA VAL A 4 -27.23 1.15 -29.01
C VAL A 4 -27.42 -0.26 -29.62
N ASN A 5 -27.84 -1.22 -28.81
CA ASN A 5 -28.17 -2.54 -29.33
C ASN A 5 -29.47 -2.54 -30.17
N PRO A 6 -29.78 -3.59 -30.96
CA PRO A 6 -30.96 -3.66 -31.85
C PRO A 6 -32.31 -3.51 -31.14
N HIS A 7 -32.35 -3.47 -29.82
CA HIS A 7 -33.55 -3.32 -28.99
C HIS A 7 -33.62 -1.98 -28.24
N GLY A 8 -32.77 -0.97 -28.63
CA GLY A 8 -32.83 0.39 -28.08
C GLY A 8 -32.39 0.54 -26.63
N LYS A 9 -31.76 -0.46 -26.04
CA LYS A 9 -31.17 -0.35 -24.70
C LYS A 9 -29.73 0.16 -24.84
N GLU A 10 -29.38 1.21 -24.10
CA GLU A 10 -28.00 1.64 -23.96
C GLU A 10 -27.18 0.44 -23.44
N VAL A 11 -26.22 -0.02 -24.22
CA VAL A 11 -25.16 -0.91 -23.75
C VAL A 11 -24.21 0.00 -23.00
N LEU A 12 -24.29 0.04 -21.67
CA LEU A 12 -23.20 0.48 -20.85
C LEU A 12 -22.05 -0.45 -21.19
N ALA A 13 -21.10 0.04 -22.00
CA ALA A 13 -19.82 -0.64 -22.14
C ALA A 13 -19.28 -0.81 -20.72
N THR A 14 -19.20 -2.05 -20.26
CA THR A 14 -18.47 -2.40 -19.05
C THR A 14 -17.02 -2.03 -19.33
N MET A 15 -16.62 -0.82 -18.92
CA MET A 15 -15.20 -0.45 -18.92
C MET A 15 -14.51 -1.47 -18.03
N ALA A 16 -13.54 -2.18 -18.60
CA ALA A 16 -12.73 -3.11 -17.83
C ALA A 16 -12.18 -2.36 -16.61
N GLN A 17 -12.34 -2.93 -15.42
CA GLN A 17 -11.80 -2.35 -14.20
C GLN A 17 -10.30 -2.10 -14.38
N PRO A 18 -9.77 -0.93 -13.97
CA PRO A 18 -8.35 -0.67 -14.08
C PRO A 18 -7.57 -1.73 -13.30
N LYS A 19 -6.54 -2.29 -13.93
CA LYS A 19 -5.66 -3.27 -13.28
C LYS A 19 -4.86 -2.58 -12.18
N ILE A 20 -4.90 -3.14 -10.96
CA ILE A 20 -4.07 -2.68 -9.84
C ILE A 20 -2.64 -3.20 -10.05
N ARG A 21 -1.65 -2.31 -9.97
CA ARG A 21 -0.23 -2.65 -10.00
C ARG A 21 0.19 -3.17 -8.63
N ILE A 22 0.84 -4.32 -8.58
CA ILE A 22 1.15 -4.98 -7.32
C ILE A 22 2.61 -4.73 -6.93
N ILE A 23 2.82 -4.25 -5.71
CA ILE A 23 4.09 -4.33 -5.02
C ILE A 23 4.05 -5.65 -4.24
N GLY A 24 4.85 -6.62 -4.68
CA GLY A 24 4.80 -7.98 -4.13
C GLY A 24 5.43 -8.06 -2.74
N ASP A 25 4.66 -8.43 -1.72
CA ASP A 25 5.03 -8.37 -0.29
C ASP A 25 5.61 -9.66 0.29
N VAL A 26 6.09 -10.58 -0.55
CA VAL A 26 6.42 -11.94 -0.06
C VAL A 26 7.81 -12.08 0.53
N ILE A 27 8.74 -11.15 0.29
CA ILE A 27 9.96 -11.02 1.10
C ILE A 27 9.57 -10.27 2.38
N ASN A 28 8.87 -10.98 3.24
CA ASN A 28 8.45 -10.49 4.55
C ASN A 28 8.49 -11.65 5.53
N ASN A 29 9.15 -11.48 6.68
CA ASN A 29 9.32 -12.52 7.69
C ASN A 29 8.00 -12.97 8.36
N ALA A 30 6.87 -12.35 8.07
CA ALA A 30 5.56 -12.92 8.36
C ALA A 30 5.29 -14.20 7.54
N TYR A 31 5.88 -14.35 6.36
CA TYR A 31 5.79 -15.58 5.56
C TYR A 31 6.85 -16.61 5.95
N GLY A 32 6.46 -17.88 6.09
CA GLY A 32 7.36 -18.96 6.51
C GLY A 32 8.57 -19.16 5.61
N ARG A 33 8.42 -18.96 4.27
CA ARG A 33 9.53 -19.09 3.32
C ARG A 33 10.55 -17.97 3.46
N ALA A 34 10.12 -16.74 3.70
CA ALA A 34 11.02 -15.61 3.94
C ALA A 34 11.74 -15.76 5.29
N ARG A 35 11.02 -16.16 6.37
CA ARG A 35 11.67 -16.50 7.66
C ARG A 35 12.74 -17.55 7.51
N LYS A 36 12.49 -18.59 6.71
CA LYS A 36 13.48 -19.64 6.46
C LYS A 36 14.68 -19.10 5.69
N ALA A 37 14.47 -18.28 4.67
CA ALA A 37 15.54 -17.63 3.93
C ALA A 37 16.40 -16.74 4.86
N TRP A 38 15.76 -15.94 5.72
CA TRP A 38 16.44 -15.12 6.71
C TRP A 38 17.26 -15.96 7.71
N SER A 39 16.64 -16.98 8.33
CA SER A 39 17.31 -17.80 9.36
C SER A 39 18.52 -18.56 8.81
N GLU A 40 18.51 -18.94 7.54
CA GLU A 40 19.61 -19.63 6.86
C GLU A 40 20.56 -18.69 6.11
N ARG A 41 20.26 -17.37 6.09
CA ARG A 41 20.98 -16.37 5.27
C ARG A 41 21.14 -16.83 3.80
N SER A 42 20.12 -17.49 3.26
CA SER A 42 20.16 -18.13 1.95
C SER A 42 19.69 -17.21 0.84
N PHE A 43 20.62 -16.71 0.04
CA PHE A 43 20.32 -15.94 -1.18
C PHE A 43 19.47 -16.73 -2.16
N GLU A 44 19.75 -18.01 -2.36
CA GLU A 44 18.98 -18.89 -3.26
C GLU A 44 17.49 -18.94 -2.92
N LYS A 45 17.15 -18.98 -1.61
CA LYS A 45 15.76 -18.97 -1.18
C LYS A 45 15.09 -17.61 -1.41
N TYR A 46 15.79 -16.51 -1.18
CA TYR A 46 15.30 -15.20 -1.51
C TYR A 46 15.11 -15.04 -3.03
N GLN A 47 16.07 -15.47 -3.84
CA GLN A 47 15.97 -15.47 -5.31
C GLN A 47 14.78 -16.30 -5.82
N ALA A 48 14.48 -17.44 -5.18
CA ALA A 48 13.29 -18.23 -5.51
C ALA A 48 11.98 -17.47 -5.18
N ILE A 49 11.95 -16.67 -4.10
CA ILE A 49 10.80 -15.80 -3.77
C ILE A 49 10.66 -14.70 -4.82
N VAL A 50 11.77 -14.06 -5.22
CA VAL A 50 11.78 -13.02 -6.25
C VAL A 50 11.23 -13.55 -7.57
N LYS A 51 11.78 -14.66 -8.09
CA LYS A 51 11.31 -15.29 -9.33
C LYS A 51 9.82 -15.60 -9.32
N SER A 52 9.33 -16.12 -8.18
CA SER A 52 7.89 -16.39 -8.01
C SER A 52 7.02 -15.13 -8.06
N GLN A 53 7.53 -13.98 -7.67
CA GLN A 53 6.80 -12.70 -7.75
C GLN A 53 6.86 -12.12 -9.17
N ASP A 54 8.04 -12.19 -9.83
CA ASP A 54 8.20 -11.78 -11.23
C ASP A 54 7.28 -12.55 -12.19
N GLU A 55 7.14 -13.87 -11.99
CA GLU A 55 6.22 -14.72 -12.77
C GLU A 55 4.76 -14.26 -12.67
N ASN A 56 4.40 -13.57 -11.60
CA ASN A 56 3.07 -12.97 -11.42
C ASN A 56 3.00 -11.51 -11.91
N GLY A 57 4.05 -10.96 -12.48
CA GLY A 57 4.07 -9.66 -13.14
C GLY A 57 3.88 -8.48 -12.18
N VAL A 58 4.62 -8.48 -11.06
CA VAL A 58 4.59 -7.38 -10.09
C VAL A 58 5.27 -6.12 -10.63
N GLU A 59 4.82 -4.96 -10.17
CA GLU A 59 5.42 -3.64 -10.46
C GLU A 59 6.75 -3.45 -9.72
N ALA A 60 6.80 -3.90 -8.47
CA ALA A 60 7.98 -3.87 -7.63
C ALA A 60 7.95 -5.04 -6.64
N ILE A 61 9.10 -5.36 -6.05
CA ILE A 61 9.23 -6.39 -5.03
C ILE A 61 9.58 -5.73 -3.71
N ASP A 62 8.70 -5.84 -2.73
CA ASP A 62 8.91 -5.34 -1.38
C ASP A 62 9.92 -6.21 -0.62
N VAL A 63 10.88 -5.55 0.03
CA VAL A 63 11.94 -6.16 0.82
C VAL A 63 11.80 -5.69 2.26
N ASN A 64 11.06 -6.48 3.04
CA ASN A 64 10.88 -6.31 4.46
C ASN A 64 11.51 -7.51 5.19
N ILE A 65 12.64 -7.28 5.83
CA ILE A 65 13.36 -8.32 6.58
C ILE A 65 13.31 -8.07 8.09
N ASP A 66 12.32 -7.31 8.54
CA ASP A 66 12.09 -7.03 9.96
C ASP A 66 11.76 -8.28 10.78
N GLY A 67 11.91 -8.15 12.09
CA GLY A 67 11.47 -9.17 13.05
C GLY A 67 9.94 -9.32 13.07
N THR A 68 9.50 -10.42 13.65
CA THR A 68 8.09 -10.72 13.91
C THR A 68 7.91 -11.08 15.37
N GLN A 69 6.68 -11.34 15.80
CA GLN A 69 6.42 -11.81 17.17
C GLN A 69 7.20 -13.12 17.52
N THR A 70 7.56 -13.91 16.51
CA THR A 70 8.24 -15.20 16.68
C THR A 70 9.67 -15.23 16.18
N LEU A 71 10.14 -14.17 15.54
CA LEU A 71 11.49 -14.02 15.01
C LEU A 71 12.07 -12.67 15.45
N GLN A 72 13.09 -12.72 16.29
CA GLN A 72 13.84 -11.51 16.63
C GLN A 72 14.86 -11.20 15.54
N VAL A 73 14.83 -9.98 15.04
CA VAL A 73 15.81 -9.42 14.10
C VAL A 73 16.26 -8.08 14.65
N ARG A 74 17.57 -7.90 14.75
CA ARG A 74 18.15 -6.65 15.21
C ARG A 74 18.45 -5.74 14.03
N ALA A 75 18.32 -4.43 14.21
CA ALA A 75 18.55 -3.45 13.16
C ALA A 75 19.93 -3.61 12.47
N HIS A 76 21.00 -3.81 13.24
CA HIS A 76 22.35 -3.99 12.69
C HIS A 76 22.47 -5.24 11.80
N GLU A 77 21.77 -6.35 12.14
CA GLU A 77 21.81 -7.57 11.33
C GLU A 77 21.20 -7.36 9.94
N MET A 78 20.17 -6.51 9.85
CA MET A 78 19.58 -6.13 8.55
C MET A 78 20.56 -5.26 7.75
N VAL A 79 21.11 -4.23 8.38
CA VAL A 79 22.06 -3.30 7.74
C VAL A 79 23.31 -4.02 7.23
N GLU A 80 23.84 -4.98 8.01
CA GLU A 80 24.99 -5.81 7.59
C GLU A 80 24.68 -6.79 6.46
N PHE A 81 23.43 -7.27 6.39
CA PHE A 81 23.02 -8.26 5.39
C PHE A 81 22.60 -7.65 4.04
N LEU A 82 22.04 -6.45 4.02
CA LEU A 82 21.54 -5.80 2.82
C LEU A 82 22.58 -5.61 1.70
N PRO A 83 23.86 -5.25 1.97
CA PRO A 83 24.87 -5.09 0.94
C PRO A 83 25.17 -6.36 0.12
N GLU A 84 24.89 -7.53 0.68
CA GLU A 84 25.02 -8.81 -0.03
C GLU A 84 23.67 -9.29 -0.60
N LEU A 85 22.57 -9.07 0.14
CA LEU A 85 21.24 -9.48 -0.26
C LEU A 85 20.76 -8.74 -1.51
N VAL A 86 20.86 -7.40 -1.53
CA VAL A 86 20.30 -6.60 -2.62
C VAL A 86 20.91 -6.95 -3.98
N PRO A 87 22.25 -7.05 -4.15
CA PRO A 87 22.83 -7.50 -5.40
C PRO A 87 22.39 -8.93 -5.78
N ALA A 88 22.30 -9.85 -4.79
CA ALA A 88 21.86 -11.22 -5.03
C ALA A 88 20.40 -11.27 -5.55
N LEU A 89 19.51 -10.41 -5.07
CA LEU A 89 18.15 -10.29 -5.62
C LEU A 89 18.19 -9.81 -7.07
N GLN A 90 19.02 -8.79 -7.37
CA GLN A 90 19.15 -8.20 -8.71
C GLN A 90 19.92 -9.09 -9.72
N GLU A 91 20.46 -10.22 -9.31
CA GLU A 91 20.98 -11.23 -10.24
C GLU A 91 19.85 -11.98 -10.98
N VAL A 92 18.65 -12.03 -10.41
CA VAL A 92 17.55 -12.85 -10.92
C VAL A 92 16.31 -12.06 -11.32
N THR A 93 16.32 -10.74 -11.15
CA THR A 93 15.21 -9.86 -11.55
C THR A 93 15.71 -8.53 -12.08
N THR A 94 14.91 -7.93 -12.98
CA THR A 94 15.01 -6.52 -13.38
C THR A 94 13.83 -5.69 -12.83
N THR A 95 12.96 -6.28 -12.03
CA THR A 95 11.88 -5.59 -11.34
C THR A 95 12.42 -4.71 -10.22
N ALA A 96 11.89 -3.51 -10.08
CA ALA A 96 12.31 -2.58 -9.06
C ALA A 96 12.14 -3.17 -7.64
N LEU A 97 13.05 -2.84 -6.72
CA LEU A 97 12.90 -3.21 -5.32
C LEU A 97 12.29 -2.05 -4.52
N CYS A 98 11.37 -2.39 -3.64
CA CYS A 98 10.75 -1.52 -2.65
C CYS A 98 11.35 -1.88 -1.29
N PHE A 99 12.01 -0.94 -0.63
CA PHE A 99 12.68 -1.18 0.65
C PHE A 99 11.78 -0.70 1.78
N ASP A 100 11.29 -1.64 2.59
CA ASP A 100 10.28 -1.39 3.63
C ASP A 100 10.88 -1.49 5.03
N ASN A 101 11.16 -0.34 5.62
CA ASN A 101 11.66 -0.21 6.98
C ASN A 101 11.52 1.24 7.49
N PRO A 102 11.29 1.48 8.80
CA PRO A 102 11.27 2.82 9.36
C PRO A 102 12.64 3.50 9.50
N GLY A 103 13.75 2.74 9.45
CA GLY A 103 15.09 3.21 9.81
C GLY A 103 15.89 3.74 8.63
N LEU A 104 16.51 4.91 8.78
CA LEU A 104 17.37 5.53 7.77
C LEU A 104 18.57 4.64 7.38
N GLU A 105 19.23 4.00 8.35
CA GLU A 105 20.43 3.18 8.09
C GLU A 105 20.12 1.94 7.25
N PHE A 106 18.90 1.38 7.39
CA PHE A 106 18.41 0.32 6.51
C PHE A 106 18.35 0.81 5.05
N HIS A 107 17.75 1.96 4.83
CA HIS A 107 17.64 2.53 3.48
C HIS A 107 18.98 2.92 2.89
N LYS A 108 19.91 3.48 3.69
CA LYS A 108 21.27 3.76 3.24
C LYS A 108 22.00 2.51 2.77
N ALA A 109 21.92 1.42 3.54
CA ALA A 109 22.54 0.16 3.18
C ALA A 109 21.90 -0.46 1.93
N ALA A 110 20.58 -0.46 1.84
CA ALA A 110 19.83 -1.00 0.71
C ALA A 110 20.11 -0.21 -0.58
N PHE A 111 19.96 1.11 -0.54
CA PHE A 111 20.18 1.97 -1.72
C PHE A 111 21.65 2.01 -2.15
N GLY A 112 22.59 1.96 -1.19
CA GLY A 112 24.02 1.88 -1.49
C GLY A 112 24.42 0.61 -2.23
N ALA A 113 23.68 -0.47 -2.05
CA ALA A 113 23.90 -1.75 -2.73
C ALA A 113 23.07 -1.93 -4.00
N TYR A 114 22.07 -1.06 -4.25
CA TYR A 114 21.13 -1.20 -5.36
C TYR A 114 21.71 -0.68 -6.67
N ASP A 115 21.73 -1.53 -7.68
CA ASP A 115 22.11 -1.17 -9.06
C ASP A 115 20.89 -0.72 -9.87
N ARG A 116 20.75 0.59 -10.01
CA ARG A 116 19.64 1.21 -10.73
C ARG A 116 19.62 0.88 -12.22
N SER A 117 20.77 0.55 -12.80
CA SER A 117 20.84 0.16 -14.23
C SER A 117 20.15 -1.18 -14.51
N LYS A 118 19.98 -2.02 -13.47
CA LYS A 118 19.28 -3.29 -13.56
C LYS A 118 17.78 -3.18 -13.26
N GLY A 119 17.41 -2.48 -12.18
CA GLY A 119 16.03 -2.50 -11.65
C GLY A 119 15.26 -1.18 -11.79
N GLY A 120 15.80 -0.16 -12.46
CA GLY A 120 15.15 1.15 -12.56
C GLY A 120 15.14 1.92 -11.23
N LYS A 121 14.11 2.74 -10.98
CA LYS A 121 13.97 3.51 -9.75
C LYS A 121 13.56 2.60 -8.58
N PRO A 122 14.35 2.51 -7.49
CA PRO A 122 13.91 1.83 -6.28
C PRO A 122 12.78 2.60 -5.60
N ILE A 123 12.09 1.97 -4.65
CA ILE A 123 11.04 2.61 -3.86
C ILE A 123 11.49 2.68 -2.40
N LEU A 124 11.42 3.87 -1.78
CA LEU A 124 11.57 4.05 -0.34
C LEU A 124 10.19 3.87 0.32
N ASN A 125 10.04 2.88 1.18
CA ASN A 125 8.83 2.57 1.95
C ASN A 125 9.17 2.66 3.45
N SER A 126 8.80 3.72 4.16
CA SER A 126 8.01 4.86 3.79
C SER A 126 8.42 6.13 4.55
N LEU A 127 8.11 7.28 3.98
CA LEU A 127 8.10 8.55 4.69
C LEU A 127 6.81 8.66 5.53
N ALA A 128 6.93 9.15 6.76
CA ALA A 128 5.79 9.38 7.65
C ALA A 128 6.13 10.52 8.63
N ALA A 129 5.13 11.20 9.15
CA ALA A 129 5.33 12.29 10.11
C ALA A 129 6.04 11.82 11.40
N SER A 130 5.93 10.55 11.76
CA SER A 130 6.57 9.93 12.92
C SER A 130 8.04 9.53 12.72
N ARG A 131 8.62 9.68 11.51
CA ARG A 131 10.02 9.29 11.27
C ARG A 131 10.98 10.23 11.98
N GLU A 132 11.88 9.69 12.81
CA GLU A 132 12.87 10.48 13.55
C GLU A 132 13.85 11.22 12.64
N GLN A 133 14.21 10.62 11.49
CA GLN A 133 15.19 11.15 10.52
C GLN A 133 14.52 11.40 9.17
N LEU A 134 13.35 12.05 9.19
CA LEU A 134 12.52 12.26 8.00
C LEU A 134 13.22 13.08 6.92
N GLU A 135 13.93 14.16 7.29
CA GLU A 135 14.65 15.02 6.32
C GLU A 135 15.74 14.23 5.60
N GLU A 136 16.54 13.48 6.35
CA GLU A 136 17.61 12.66 5.78
C GLU A 136 17.06 11.53 4.89
N MET A 137 15.89 10.98 5.21
CA MET A 137 15.23 10.01 4.35
C MET A 137 14.75 10.64 3.02
N MET A 138 14.24 11.87 3.05
CA MET A 138 13.87 12.61 1.83
C MET A 138 15.10 12.99 1.00
N GLU A 139 16.20 13.39 1.64
CA GLU A 139 17.50 13.65 0.97
C GLU A 139 18.03 12.38 0.30
N LEU A 140 17.95 11.23 0.99
CA LEU A 140 18.35 9.94 0.44
C LEU A 140 17.51 9.57 -0.78
N ALA A 141 16.20 9.75 -0.71
CA ALA A 141 15.29 9.51 -1.82
C ALA A 141 15.63 10.37 -3.05
N ALA A 142 15.97 11.63 -2.84
CA ALA A 142 16.42 12.54 -3.90
C ALA A 142 17.79 12.13 -4.47
N GLN A 143 18.74 11.78 -3.61
CA GLN A 143 20.09 11.36 -4.01
C GLN A 143 20.06 10.14 -4.94
N TYR A 144 19.21 9.16 -4.64
CA TYR A 144 19.09 7.93 -5.42
C TYR A 144 17.98 7.99 -6.50
N ASP A 145 17.34 9.16 -6.68
CA ASP A 145 16.22 9.35 -7.59
C ASP A 145 15.16 8.24 -7.44
N SER A 146 14.83 7.89 -6.19
CA SER A 146 13.86 6.85 -5.88
C SER A 146 12.42 7.34 -5.98
N ARG A 147 11.48 6.43 -6.19
CA ARG A 147 10.08 6.63 -5.84
C ARG A 147 9.94 6.58 -4.32
N VAL A 148 8.88 7.17 -3.79
CA VAL A 148 8.64 7.19 -2.33
C VAL A 148 7.20 6.83 -2.01
N ILE A 149 7.00 5.99 -0.98
CA ILE A 149 5.70 5.81 -0.35
C ILE A 149 5.59 6.81 0.80
N VAL A 150 4.52 7.59 0.82
CA VAL A 150 4.20 8.56 1.87
C VAL A 150 3.01 8.05 2.66
N MET A 151 3.20 7.75 3.94
CA MET A 151 2.14 7.38 4.88
C MET A 151 1.35 8.64 5.28
N ALA A 152 0.30 8.96 4.53
CA ALA A 152 -0.54 10.12 4.79
C ALA A 152 -1.59 9.90 5.89
N SER A 153 -1.62 8.70 6.49
CA SER A 153 -2.39 8.42 7.71
C SER A 153 -1.87 9.12 8.96
N GLU A 154 -0.73 9.80 8.86
CA GLU A 154 -0.12 10.63 9.89
C GLU A 154 0.10 12.06 9.39
N GLN A 155 -0.04 13.04 10.28
CA GLN A 155 0.17 14.45 9.99
C GLN A 155 0.99 15.14 11.08
N PHE A 156 1.49 16.35 10.79
CA PHE A 156 2.06 17.22 11.80
C PHE A 156 0.99 18.15 12.37
N VAL A 157 0.85 18.16 13.71
CA VAL A 157 0.05 19.14 14.44
C VAL A 157 0.95 19.77 15.51
N ASP A 158 1.15 21.07 15.46
CA ASP A 158 2.03 21.82 16.37
C ASP A 158 3.46 21.23 16.44
N GLY A 159 3.96 20.73 15.29
CA GLY A 159 5.29 20.12 15.18
C GLY A 159 5.41 18.69 15.69
N GLN A 160 4.32 18.08 16.10
CA GLN A 160 4.29 16.68 16.55
C GLN A 160 3.53 15.81 15.55
N SER A 161 3.98 14.56 15.40
CA SER A 161 3.26 13.55 14.62
C SER A 161 1.99 13.12 15.34
N THR A 162 0.88 13.10 14.61
CA THR A 162 -0.42 12.61 15.08
C THR A 162 -1.09 11.76 14.01
N GLN A 163 -1.90 10.78 14.46
CA GLN A 163 -2.74 9.97 13.58
C GLN A 163 -3.84 10.82 12.94
N CYS A 164 -4.13 10.59 11.67
CA CYS A 164 -5.30 11.14 10.99
C CYS A 164 -6.55 10.28 11.27
N PHE A 165 -7.68 10.94 11.49
CA PHE A 165 -9.00 10.31 11.68
C PHE A 165 -10.05 10.82 10.70
N LYS A 166 -9.70 11.79 9.87
CA LYS A 166 -10.58 12.41 8.87
C LYS A 166 -9.92 12.43 7.50
N ALA A 167 -10.73 12.33 6.47
CA ALA A 167 -10.25 12.34 5.08
C ALA A 167 -9.53 13.64 4.69
N ASP A 168 -9.97 14.79 5.21
CA ASP A 168 -9.32 16.08 4.99
C ASP A 168 -7.97 16.21 5.72
N GLU A 169 -7.76 15.49 6.82
CA GLU A 169 -6.46 15.41 7.50
C GLU A 169 -5.46 14.62 6.66
N VAL A 170 -5.87 13.45 6.13
CA VAL A 170 -5.06 12.64 5.20
C VAL A 170 -4.74 13.44 3.94
N TYR A 171 -5.73 14.14 3.37
CA TYR A 171 -5.49 15.01 2.21
C TYR A 171 -4.45 16.09 2.51
N ARG A 172 -4.56 16.80 3.65
CA ARG A 172 -3.58 17.82 4.04
C ARG A 172 -2.19 17.24 4.27
N ALA A 173 -2.10 16.07 4.90
CA ALA A 173 -0.84 15.37 5.08
C ALA A 173 -0.20 15.01 3.74
N ALA A 174 -0.97 14.41 2.83
CA ALA A 174 -0.50 14.08 1.49
C ALA A 174 0.00 15.34 0.74
N LYS A 175 -0.79 16.41 0.75
CA LYS A 175 -0.44 17.69 0.11
C LYS A 175 0.85 18.26 0.66
N TYR A 176 1.01 18.29 1.99
CA TYR A 176 2.22 18.75 2.65
C TYR A 176 3.47 17.97 2.18
N PHE A 177 3.42 16.65 2.17
CA PHE A 177 4.54 15.83 1.74
C PHE A 177 4.85 16.00 0.24
N VAL A 178 3.81 16.03 -0.60
CA VAL A 178 3.99 16.20 -2.05
C VAL A 178 4.61 17.56 -2.36
N GLU A 179 4.11 18.64 -1.78
CA GLU A 179 4.67 19.99 -1.95
C GLU A 179 6.13 20.06 -1.47
N LEU A 180 6.41 19.47 -0.31
CA LEU A 180 7.77 19.44 0.24
C LEU A 180 8.74 18.65 -0.65
N LEU A 181 8.33 17.46 -1.11
CA LEU A 181 9.12 16.61 -1.99
C LEU A 181 9.37 17.27 -3.35
N ASN A 182 8.37 17.96 -3.91
CA ASN A 182 8.52 18.64 -5.18
C ASN A 182 9.41 19.88 -5.07
N THR A 183 9.19 20.73 -4.06
CA THR A 183 9.84 22.05 -3.97
C THR A 183 11.24 21.98 -3.38
N LYS A 184 11.46 21.16 -2.35
CA LYS A 184 12.76 21.06 -1.65
C LYS A 184 13.66 19.97 -2.21
N TYR A 185 13.06 18.85 -2.66
CA TYR A 185 13.80 17.64 -3.04
C TYR A 185 13.71 17.28 -4.53
N GLY A 186 13.02 18.10 -5.34
CA GLY A 186 12.97 17.97 -6.79
C GLY A 186 12.29 16.68 -7.28
N ARG A 187 11.43 16.08 -6.44
CA ARG A 187 10.63 14.93 -6.85
C ARG A 187 9.47 15.38 -7.72
N VAL A 188 8.96 14.51 -8.56
CA VAL A 188 7.75 14.75 -9.36
C VAL A 188 6.60 13.90 -8.83
N ASN A 189 5.36 14.30 -9.08
CA ASN A 189 4.18 13.60 -8.57
C ASN A 189 4.16 12.11 -8.94
N ASP A 190 4.60 11.75 -10.14
CA ASP A 190 4.68 10.35 -10.63
C ASP A 190 5.66 9.46 -9.83
N ASP A 191 6.61 10.07 -9.10
CA ASP A 191 7.50 9.35 -8.19
C ASP A 191 6.93 9.19 -6.76
N ILE A 192 5.76 9.78 -6.47
CA ILE A 192 5.17 9.82 -5.15
C ILE A 192 3.95 8.90 -5.08
N ILE A 193 3.99 7.98 -4.13
CA ILE A 193 2.94 7.00 -3.86
C ILE A 193 2.35 7.31 -2.49
N VAL A 194 1.11 7.75 -2.43
CA VAL A 194 0.44 8.08 -1.17
C VAL A 194 -0.23 6.82 -0.61
N ASP A 195 0.07 6.47 0.64
CA ASP A 195 -0.65 5.48 1.41
C ASP A 195 -1.60 6.21 2.40
N PRO A 196 -2.91 6.17 2.18
CA PRO A 196 -3.88 6.83 3.06
C PRO A 196 -4.09 6.11 4.40
N GLY A 197 -3.45 4.95 4.58
CA GLY A 197 -3.71 4.01 5.66
C GLY A 197 -4.86 3.05 5.36
N LEU A 198 -4.77 1.84 5.89
CA LEU A 198 -5.79 0.80 5.75
C LEU A 198 -5.94 0.00 7.04
N ALA A 199 -7.12 0.03 7.64
CA ALA A 199 -7.45 -0.72 8.84
C ALA A 199 -8.10 -2.07 8.52
N PRO A 200 -8.03 -3.06 9.45
CA PRO A 200 -8.81 -4.28 9.36
C PRO A 200 -10.31 -3.96 9.40
N VAL A 201 -11.04 -4.27 8.32
CA VAL A 201 -12.44 -3.86 8.14
C VAL A 201 -13.39 -4.38 9.21
N GLY A 202 -13.10 -5.54 9.80
CA GLY A 202 -13.89 -6.13 10.89
C GLY A 202 -13.62 -5.54 12.28
N ALA A 203 -12.64 -4.64 12.42
CA ALA A 203 -12.25 -4.00 13.68
C ALA A 203 -12.04 -2.48 13.53
N ASP A 204 -12.54 -1.89 12.46
CA ASP A 204 -12.39 -0.47 12.14
C ASP A 204 -13.41 0.39 12.92
N THR A 205 -13.14 0.61 14.20
CA THR A 205 -13.97 1.45 15.06
C THR A 205 -13.79 2.95 14.83
N TYR A 206 -12.79 3.35 14.08
CA TYR A 206 -12.48 4.75 13.78
C TYR A 206 -12.89 5.19 12.37
N GLY A 207 -13.44 4.29 11.53
CA GLY A 207 -13.84 4.60 10.16
C GLY A 207 -12.66 4.84 9.21
N LEU A 208 -11.50 4.26 9.50
CA LEU A 208 -10.26 4.50 8.74
C LEU A 208 -10.33 3.97 7.30
N VAL A 209 -11.11 2.93 7.04
CA VAL A 209 -11.34 2.43 5.68
C VAL A 209 -12.09 3.47 4.84
N ASN A 210 -13.18 4.02 5.37
CA ASN A 210 -13.93 5.10 4.73
C ASN A 210 -13.07 6.37 4.58
N MET A 211 -12.31 6.72 5.64
CA MET A 211 -11.39 7.85 5.63
C MET A 211 -10.40 7.75 4.45
N GLY A 212 -9.76 6.59 4.27
CA GLY A 212 -8.80 6.38 3.19
C GLY A 212 -9.43 6.49 1.81
N LEU A 213 -10.61 5.88 1.59
CA LEU A 213 -11.34 5.98 0.32
C LEU A 213 -11.75 7.43 0.02
N ASP A 214 -12.25 8.16 1.00
CA ASP A 214 -12.67 9.55 0.82
C ASP A 214 -11.47 10.48 0.62
N ALA A 215 -10.35 10.24 1.31
CA ALA A 215 -9.11 10.99 1.12
C ALA A 215 -8.54 10.82 -0.30
N MET A 216 -8.51 9.59 -0.84
CA MET A 216 -8.10 9.37 -2.22
C MET A 216 -8.94 10.16 -3.22
N ARG A 217 -10.27 10.23 -3.02
CA ARG A 217 -11.17 11.05 -3.85
C ARG A 217 -10.85 12.53 -3.76
N LEU A 218 -10.56 13.05 -2.54
CA LEU A 218 -10.17 14.46 -2.35
C LEU A 218 -8.84 14.76 -3.05
N ILE A 219 -7.84 13.90 -2.90
CA ILE A 219 -6.52 14.07 -3.52
C ILE A 219 -6.64 14.05 -5.06
N ARG A 220 -7.46 13.16 -5.63
CA ARG A 220 -7.68 13.10 -7.09
C ARG A 220 -8.36 14.37 -7.66
N GLN A 221 -9.06 15.13 -6.83
CA GLN A 221 -9.72 16.39 -7.24
C GLN A 221 -8.77 17.59 -7.23
N ASP A 222 -7.62 17.49 -6.57
CA ASP A 222 -6.64 18.56 -6.48
C ASP A 222 -5.69 18.53 -7.70
N PRO A 223 -5.71 19.55 -8.57
CA PRO A 223 -4.83 19.60 -9.74
C PRO A 223 -3.34 19.65 -9.39
N ASP A 224 -2.96 20.19 -8.21
CA ASP A 224 -1.57 20.25 -7.77
C ASP A 224 -1.04 18.84 -7.44
N LEU A 225 -1.94 17.91 -7.13
CA LEU A 225 -1.61 16.51 -6.81
C LEU A 225 -1.84 15.56 -8.03
N ALA A 226 -2.12 16.12 -9.21
CA ALA A 226 -2.27 15.30 -10.40
C ALA A 226 -1.01 14.48 -10.68
N GLY A 227 -1.19 13.18 -10.92
CA GLY A 227 -0.09 12.26 -11.21
C GLY A 227 0.48 11.52 -9.99
N VAL A 228 0.10 11.85 -8.75
CA VAL A 228 0.46 11.00 -7.61
C VAL A 228 -0.21 9.63 -7.71
N HIS A 229 0.44 8.60 -7.20
CA HIS A 229 -0.10 7.25 -7.12
C HIS A 229 -0.67 6.98 -5.72
N PHE A 230 -1.49 5.93 -5.61
CA PHE A 230 -1.95 5.44 -4.31
C PHE A 230 -1.60 3.98 -4.13
N SER A 231 -1.16 3.62 -2.92
CA SER A 231 -0.96 2.23 -2.51
C SER A 231 -1.54 1.99 -1.13
N VAL A 232 -1.87 0.75 -0.83
CA VAL A 232 -2.29 0.29 0.50
C VAL A 232 -1.67 -1.07 0.82
N GLY A 233 -1.42 -1.34 2.10
CA GLY A 233 -1.06 -2.66 2.59
C GLY A 233 -2.28 -3.58 2.62
N LEU A 234 -2.62 -4.20 1.48
CA LEU A 234 -3.88 -4.93 1.28
C LEU A 234 -4.08 -6.09 2.25
N THR A 235 -3.00 -6.80 2.62
CA THR A 235 -3.06 -7.95 3.54
C THR A 235 -3.58 -7.59 4.93
N ASN A 236 -3.54 -6.32 5.32
CA ASN A 236 -4.08 -5.84 6.59
C ASN A 236 -5.61 -5.77 6.58
N PHE A 237 -6.23 -5.52 5.43
CA PHE A 237 -7.65 -5.22 5.29
C PHE A 237 -8.57 -6.33 5.84
N ALA A 238 -8.33 -7.57 5.44
CA ALA A 238 -9.16 -8.70 5.84
C ALA A 238 -8.63 -9.44 7.09
N TRP A 239 -7.65 -8.85 7.79
CA TRP A 239 -7.10 -9.45 9.00
C TRP A 239 -8.18 -9.58 10.08
N GLY A 240 -8.21 -10.71 10.80
CA GLY A 240 -9.25 -11.00 11.78
C GLY A 240 -10.53 -11.65 11.22
N THR A 241 -10.78 -11.59 9.91
CA THR A 241 -11.94 -12.25 9.28
C THR A 241 -11.68 -13.75 8.99
N PRO A 242 -12.73 -14.58 8.76
CA PRO A 242 -12.56 -15.98 8.39
C PRO A 242 -11.73 -16.17 7.12
N LYS A 243 -10.82 -17.14 7.13
CA LYS A 243 -9.86 -17.33 6.02
C LYS A 243 -10.51 -17.52 4.65
N GLY A 244 -11.68 -18.16 4.60
CA GLY A 244 -12.38 -18.50 3.35
C GLY A 244 -12.90 -17.29 2.57
N VAL A 245 -13.07 -16.13 3.23
CA VAL A 245 -13.66 -14.93 2.59
C VAL A 245 -12.64 -13.79 2.42
N ARG A 246 -11.47 -13.88 3.05
CA ARG A 246 -10.46 -12.81 3.04
C ARG A 246 -10.12 -12.33 1.64
N HIS A 247 -9.84 -13.27 0.77
CA HIS A 247 -9.44 -12.97 -0.59
C HIS A 247 -10.53 -12.23 -1.39
N GLN A 248 -11.80 -12.64 -1.23
CA GLN A 248 -12.91 -11.94 -1.89
C GLN A 248 -13.15 -10.55 -1.29
N LEU A 249 -13.02 -10.39 0.04
CA LEU A 249 -13.09 -9.09 0.69
C LEU A 249 -11.97 -8.14 0.23
N GLU A 250 -10.73 -8.63 0.17
CA GLU A 250 -9.59 -7.87 -0.33
C GLU A 250 -9.84 -7.40 -1.77
N ARG A 251 -10.33 -8.28 -2.65
CA ARG A 251 -10.66 -7.94 -4.03
C ARG A 251 -11.84 -6.98 -4.16
N ALA A 252 -12.87 -7.15 -3.32
CA ALA A 252 -14.00 -6.20 -3.26
C ALA A 252 -13.52 -4.79 -2.83
N TYR A 253 -12.61 -4.71 -1.84
CA TYR A 253 -11.99 -3.44 -1.47
C TYR A 253 -11.20 -2.83 -2.64
N LEU A 254 -10.45 -3.63 -3.39
CA LEU A 254 -9.73 -3.14 -4.58
C LEU A 254 -10.68 -2.56 -5.63
N THR A 255 -11.90 -3.09 -5.77
CA THR A 255 -12.92 -2.50 -6.65
C THR A 255 -13.31 -1.09 -6.19
N LEU A 256 -13.66 -0.93 -4.91
CA LEU A 256 -14.04 0.37 -4.34
C LEU A 256 -12.84 1.33 -4.29
N GLY A 257 -11.65 0.81 -4.01
CA GLY A 257 -10.40 1.56 -4.03
C GLY A 257 -10.06 2.10 -5.42
N ALA A 258 -10.17 1.27 -6.46
CA ALA A 258 -9.95 1.68 -7.84
C ALA A 258 -10.90 2.81 -8.27
N GLU A 259 -12.17 2.75 -7.85
CA GLU A 259 -13.16 3.83 -8.06
C GLU A 259 -12.77 5.13 -7.32
N ALA A 260 -12.08 5.01 -6.18
CA ALA A 260 -11.54 6.14 -5.44
C ALA A 260 -10.19 6.66 -5.99
N GLY A 261 -9.57 5.93 -6.93
CA GLY A 261 -8.31 6.29 -7.56
C GLY A 261 -7.10 5.44 -7.14
N LEU A 262 -7.30 4.38 -6.34
CA LEU A 262 -6.23 3.42 -6.01
C LEU A 262 -5.71 2.75 -7.28
N ASP A 263 -4.39 2.72 -7.46
CA ASP A 263 -3.74 2.15 -8.64
C ASP A 263 -2.61 1.17 -8.32
N MET A 264 -2.21 1.07 -7.04
CA MET A 264 -1.21 0.11 -6.55
C MET A 264 -1.67 -0.55 -5.24
N ALA A 265 -1.10 -1.71 -4.92
CA ALA A 265 -1.30 -2.36 -3.62
C ALA A 265 -0.07 -3.20 -3.23
N LEU A 266 0.31 -3.14 -1.95
CA LEU A 266 1.21 -4.13 -1.34
C LEU A 266 0.40 -5.40 -1.07
N ALA A 267 0.74 -6.50 -1.75
CA ALA A 267 0.00 -7.74 -1.65
C ALA A 267 0.80 -8.96 -2.10
N ASN A 268 0.34 -10.15 -1.70
CA ASN A 268 0.88 -11.40 -2.23
C ASN A 268 0.37 -11.64 -3.67
N PRO A 269 1.23 -11.54 -4.69
CA PRO A 269 0.80 -11.62 -6.09
C PRO A 269 0.26 -12.99 -6.48
N ALA A 270 0.67 -14.06 -5.79
CA ALA A 270 0.19 -15.43 -6.06
C ALA A 270 -1.29 -15.63 -5.73
N LYS A 271 -1.93 -14.65 -5.06
CA LYS A 271 -3.37 -14.65 -4.77
C LYS A 271 -4.20 -13.92 -5.83
N ASP A 272 -3.62 -13.47 -6.92
CA ASP A 272 -4.29 -12.64 -7.93
C ASP A 272 -5.09 -11.47 -7.30
N PRO A 273 -4.42 -10.52 -6.61
CA PRO A 273 -5.08 -9.41 -5.93
C PRO A 273 -5.50 -8.34 -6.93
N GLN A 274 -6.58 -8.64 -7.67
CA GLN A 274 -7.17 -7.73 -8.67
C GLN A 274 -8.64 -7.45 -8.30
N PRO A 275 -9.20 -6.29 -8.70
CA PRO A 275 -10.59 -5.95 -8.46
C PRO A 275 -11.56 -7.06 -8.91
N LEU A 276 -12.65 -7.22 -8.18
CA LEU A 276 -13.82 -7.98 -8.64
C LEU A 276 -14.61 -7.14 -9.66
N ASP A 277 -15.46 -7.82 -10.44
CA ASP A 277 -16.48 -7.11 -11.23
C ASP A 277 -17.35 -6.24 -10.29
N ARG A 278 -17.72 -5.03 -10.73
CA ARG A 278 -18.54 -4.11 -9.90
C ARG A 278 -19.89 -4.71 -9.52
N SER A 279 -20.41 -5.63 -10.31
CA SER A 279 -21.65 -6.34 -10.07
C SER A 279 -21.51 -7.54 -9.11
N ASP A 280 -20.29 -7.88 -8.68
CA ASP A 280 -20.08 -8.99 -7.74
C ASP A 280 -20.80 -8.71 -6.40
N PRO A 281 -21.58 -9.68 -5.89
CA PRO A 281 -22.31 -9.50 -4.64
C PRO A 281 -21.43 -9.13 -3.43
N MET A 282 -20.14 -9.53 -3.41
CA MET A 282 -19.24 -9.18 -2.33
C MET A 282 -18.92 -7.69 -2.33
N VAL A 283 -18.82 -7.06 -3.51
CA VAL A 283 -18.61 -5.60 -3.62
C VAL A 283 -19.80 -4.85 -3.01
N ALA A 284 -21.02 -5.24 -3.36
CA ALA A 284 -22.24 -4.63 -2.82
C ALA A 284 -22.34 -4.79 -1.29
N LYS A 285 -22.03 -5.99 -0.77
CA LYS A 285 -22.05 -6.25 0.67
C LYS A 285 -21.00 -5.42 1.42
N LEU A 286 -19.78 -5.32 0.88
CA LEU A 286 -18.73 -4.51 1.47
C LEU A 286 -19.11 -3.02 1.45
N GLU A 287 -19.64 -2.52 0.34
CA GLU A 287 -20.11 -1.14 0.22
C GLU A 287 -21.22 -0.83 1.24
N GLU A 288 -22.20 -1.73 1.41
CA GLU A 288 -23.24 -1.62 2.45
C GLU A 288 -22.64 -1.59 3.87
N ALA A 289 -21.62 -2.42 4.13
CA ALA A 289 -20.94 -2.44 5.42
C ALA A 289 -20.18 -1.14 5.69
N LEU A 290 -19.44 -0.63 4.71
CA LEU A 290 -18.70 0.63 4.82
C LEU A 290 -19.66 1.83 4.97
N GLU A 291 -20.77 1.86 4.25
CA GLU A 291 -21.81 2.89 4.43
C GLU A 291 -22.44 2.81 5.83
N ALA A 292 -22.64 1.60 6.37
CA ALA A 292 -23.08 1.43 7.74
C ALA A 292 -22.06 1.95 8.78
N GLY A 293 -20.80 1.99 8.45
CA GLY A 293 -19.71 2.56 9.26
C GLY A 293 -19.65 4.09 9.28
N ARG A 294 -20.52 4.78 8.55
CA ARG A 294 -20.61 6.24 8.60
C ARG A 294 -21.54 6.70 9.73
N PRO A 295 -21.13 7.66 10.58
CA PRO A 295 -21.98 8.19 11.64
C PRO A 295 -23.28 8.80 11.09
N ARG A 296 -24.39 8.66 11.84
CA ARG A 296 -25.71 9.17 11.49
C ARG A 296 -26.20 10.14 12.56
N GLY A 297 -26.47 11.38 12.18
CA GLY A 297 -26.91 12.41 13.12
C GLY A 297 -25.85 12.69 14.18
N GLU A 298 -26.22 12.49 15.46
CA GLU A 298 -25.32 12.71 16.62
C GLU A 298 -24.54 11.46 17.05
N GLU A 299 -24.58 10.40 16.24
CA GLU A 299 -23.91 9.13 16.51
C GLU A 299 -22.36 9.31 16.53
N SER A 300 -21.69 8.64 17.45
CA SER A 300 -20.23 8.58 17.47
C SER A 300 -19.67 7.69 16.35
N GLN A 301 -18.42 7.94 15.97
CA GLN A 301 -17.73 7.07 15.00
C GLN A 301 -17.57 5.63 15.52
N GLU A 302 -17.41 5.47 16.83
CA GLU A 302 -17.30 4.15 17.46
C GLU A 302 -18.60 3.33 17.31
N GLU A 303 -19.76 3.95 17.55
CA GLU A 303 -21.08 3.29 17.37
C GLU A 303 -21.28 2.91 15.90
N ALA A 304 -20.92 3.78 14.96
CA ALA A 304 -20.95 3.48 13.54
C ALA A 304 -20.00 2.33 13.18
N GLY A 305 -18.80 2.28 13.75
CA GLY A 305 -17.82 1.21 13.57
C GLY A 305 -18.33 -0.16 14.04
N PHE A 306 -19.04 -0.22 15.15
CA PHE A 306 -19.71 -1.46 15.60
C PHE A 306 -20.75 -1.94 14.58
N ARG A 307 -21.56 -1.04 14.04
CA ARG A 307 -22.54 -1.38 13.00
C ARG A 307 -21.87 -1.85 11.71
N GLN A 308 -20.72 -1.25 11.34
CA GLN A 308 -19.89 -1.75 10.22
C GLN A 308 -19.42 -3.18 10.48
N ALA A 309 -18.87 -3.45 11.66
CA ALA A 309 -18.37 -4.77 12.02
C ALA A 309 -19.47 -5.84 11.97
N GLU A 310 -20.68 -5.54 12.46
CA GLU A 310 -21.85 -6.44 12.33
C GLU A 310 -22.18 -6.74 10.89
N LYS A 311 -22.16 -5.75 9.99
CA LYS A 311 -22.41 -5.93 8.56
C LYS A 311 -21.32 -6.74 7.88
N VAL A 312 -20.05 -6.51 8.25
CA VAL A 312 -18.90 -7.30 7.75
C VAL A 312 -19.06 -8.77 8.16
N LEU A 313 -19.45 -9.04 9.41
CA LEU A 313 -19.72 -10.41 9.88
C LEU A 313 -20.87 -11.08 9.09
N ALA A 314 -21.86 -10.32 8.68
CA ALA A 314 -22.99 -10.84 7.88
C ALA A 314 -22.59 -11.13 6.41
N CYS A 315 -21.36 -10.84 6.00
CA CYS A 315 -20.85 -11.20 4.67
C CYS A 315 -20.42 -12.68 4.56
N PHE A 316 -20.39 -13.42 5.68
CA PHE A 316 -19.84 -14.78 5.78
C PHE A 316 -20.89 -15.87 5.86
#